data_f0ccfd9e8638d3bf6ca52426dc75e003
#
_entry.id   f0ccfd9e8638d3bf6ca52426dc75e003
#
_cell.length_a   1.000
_cell.length_b   1.000
_cell.length_c   1.000
_cell.angle_alpha   90.00
_cell.angle_beta   90.00
_cell.angle_gamma   90.00
#
_symmetry.space_group_name_H-M   'P 1'
#
loop_
_entity.id
_entity.type
_entity.pdbx_description
1 polymer ?
#
loop_
_entity_poly.entity_id
_entity_poly.type
_entity_poly.pdbx_seq_one_letter_code
_entity_poly.pdbx_strand_id
1 'polypeptide(L)' 'MKIMIRRSPDSGLCIYVPKKDLEEPIVESEHESLWGGWIKLRNGWVLELPAMDPATKLPITVNARKRGEED' A
#
# COMPACT_ATOMS: atom_id res chain seq x y z
N MET A 1 5.50 9.58 0.84
CA MET A 1 4.59 9.26 1.98
C MET A 1 5.02 7.94 2.60
N LYS A 2 5.19 7.95 3.91
CA LYS A 2 5.56 6.73 4.62
C LYS A 2 4.32 5.93 4.93
N ILE A 3 4.31 4.66 4.55
CA ILE A 3 3.19 3.77 4.81
C ILE A 3 3.70 2.45 5.37
N MET A 4 2.82 1.74 6.05
CA MET A 4 3.10 0.39 6.52
C MET A 4 2.15 -0.56 5.81
N ILE A 5 2.70 -1.66 5.30
CA ILE A 5 1.90 -2.69 4.64
C ILE A 5 1.77 -3.85 5.60
N ARG A 6 0.53 -4.23 5.89
CA ARG A 6 0.23 -5.32 6.82
C ARG A 6 -0.70 -6.32 6.19
N ARG A 7 -0.62 -7.55 6.67
CA ARG A 7 -1.56 -8.60 6.26
C ARG A 7 -2.69 -8.67 7.27
N SER A 8 -3.91 -8.56 6.76
CA SER A 8 -5.11 -8.65 7.59
C SER A 8 -5.77 -10.00 7.37
N PRO A 9 -6.21 -10.70 8.43
CA PRO A 9 -6.92 -11.98 8.25
C PRO A 9 -8.25 -11.82 7.52
N ASP A 10 -8.87 -10.67 7.59
CA ASP A 10 -10.20 -10.47 6.99
C ASP A 10 -10.16 -9.93 5.58
N SER A 11 -9.24 -9.04 5.27
CA SER A 11 -9.25 -8.33 3.99
C SER A 11 -7.97 -8.48 3.18
N GLY A 12 -7.09 -9.38 3.59
CA GLY A 12 -5.83 -9.60 2.88
C GLY A 12 -4.80 -8.54 3.25
N LEU A 13 -4.44 -7.70 2.30
CA LEU A 13 -3.41 -6.68 2.54
C LEU A 13 -4.04 -5.34 2.87
N CYS A 14 -3.48 -4.68 3.87
CA CYS A 14 -3.93 -3.36 4.30
C CYS A 14 -2.77 -2.39 4.32
N ILE A 15 -3.08 -1.13 4.06
CA ILE A 15 -2.11 -0.05 4.12
C ILE A 15 -2.44 0.83 5.32
N TYR A 16 -1.45 1.06 6.17
CA TYR A 16 -1.57 1.98 7.29
C TYR A 16 -0.73 3.21 7.03
N VAL A 17 -1.32 4.39 7.18
CA VAL A 17 -0.64 5.67 6.99
C VAL A 17 -0.48 6.32 8.36
N PRO A 18 0.69 6.21 9.01
CA PRO A 18 0.88 6.72 10.37
C PRO A 18 0.60 8.20 10.51
N LYS A 19 0.99 8.98 9.50
CA LYS A 19 0.83 10.42 9.54
C LYS A 19 -0.63 10.86 9.66
N LYS A 20 -1.53 10.05 9.10
CA LYS A 20 -2.97 10.36 9.10
C LYS A 20 -3.78 9.41 9.97
N ASP A 21 -3.09 8.50 10.63
CA ASP A 21 -3.75 7.46 11.43
C ASP A 21 -4.88 6.79 10.65
N LEU A 22 -4.56 6.42 9.41
CA LEU A 22 -5.51 5.88 8.45
C LEU A 22 -5.11 4.46 8.08
N GLU A 23 -6.06 3.53 8.09
CA GLU A 23 -5.82 2.18 7.61
C GLU A 23 -6.92 1.78 6.66
N GLU A 24 -6.55 1.32 5.46
CA GLU A 24 -7.51 0.91 4.44
C GLU A 24 -7.01 -0.35 3.73
N PRO A 25 -7.91 -1.26 3.39
CA PRO A 25 -7.53 -2.44 2.61
C PRO A 25 -7.22 -2.09 1.16
N ILE A 26 -6.36 -2.90 0.54
CA ILE A 26 -6.07 -2.78 -0.88
C ILE A 26 -7.20 -3.47 -1.64
N VAL A 27 -7.82 -2.77 -2.58
CA VAL A 27 -8.92 -3.33 -3.38
C VAL A 27 -8.48 -3.65 -4.80
N GLU A 28 -7.43 -2.99 -5.31
CA GLU A 28 -6.89 -3.27 -6.63
C GLU A 28 -5.39 -3.09 -6.63
N SER A 29 -4.70 -3.74 -7.56
CA SER A 29 -3.28 -3.55 -7.78
C SER A 29 -2.98 -3.70 -9.26
N GLU A 30 -1.91 -3.06 -9.71
CA GLU A 30 -1.51 -3.13 -11.12
C GLU A 30 -1.03 -4.52 -11.51
N HIS A 31 -0.34 -5.18 -10.60
CA HIS A 31 0.21 -6.52 -10.80
C HIS A 31 -0.33 -7.47 -9.75
N GLU A 32 -0.11 -8.77 -9.94
CA GLU A 32 -0.43 -9.75 -8.92
C GLU A 32 0.36 -9.46 -7.64
N SER A 33 1.62 -9.04 -7.81
CA SER A 33 2.43 -8.55 -6.70
C SER A 33 2.13 -7.08 -6.48
N LEU A 34 2.12 -6.65 -5.23
CA LEU A 34 1.90 -5.24 -4.92
C LEU A 34 3.12 -4.37 -5.24
N TRP A 35 4.29 -4.98 -5.40
CA TRP A 35 5.52 -4.23 -5.59
C TRP A 35 5.73 -3.81 -7.05
N GLY A 36 6.33 -2.63 -7.20
CA GLY A 36 6.71 -2.14 -8.52
C GLY A 36 5.57 -1.56 -9.34
N GLY A 37 4.40 -1.37 -8.76
CA GLY A 37 3.27 -0.82 -9.48
C GLY A 37 2.38 -0.01 -8.55
N TRP A 38 1.19 0.34 -9.01
CA TRP A 38 0.25 1.07 -8.18
C TRP A 38 -0.70 0.11 -7.47
N ILE A 39 -1.19 0.56 -6.32
CA ILE A 39 -2.27 -0.12 -5.61
C ILE A 39 -3.37 0.89 -5.33
N LYS A 40 -4.60 0.40 -5.26
CA LYS A 40 -5.75 1.24 -4.94
C LYS A 40 -6.35 0.80 -3.62
N LEU A 41 -6.62 1.77 -2.77
CA LEU A 41 -7.24 1.52 -1.46
C LEU A 41 -8.75 1.66 -1.56
N ARG A 42 -9.44 1.08 -0.59
CA ARG A 42 -10.90 1.14 -0.56
C ARG A 42 -11.43 2.57 -0.53
N ASN A 43 -10.69 3.50 0.06
CA ASN A 43 -11.10 4.90 0.13
C ASN A 43 -10.85 5.66 -1.17
N GLY A 44 -10.33 5.01 -2.19
CA GLY A 44 -10.08 5.63 -3.49
C GLY A 44 -8.67 6.11 -3.73
N TRP A 45 -7.80 6.06 -2.72
CA TRP A 45 -6.41 6.48 -2.90
C TRP A 45 -5.67 5.48 -3.79
N VAL A 46 -4.84 6.01 -4.67
CA VAL A 46 -3.93 5.20 -5.48
C VAL A 46 -2.51 5.54 -5.08
N LEU A 47 -1.77 4.54 -4.64
CA LEU A 47 -0.39 4.68 -4.20
C LEU A 47 0.54 3.92 -5.13
N GLU A 48 1.70 4.50 -5.41
CA GLU A 48 2.74 3.83 -6.19
C GLU A 48 3.79 3.29 -5.24
N LEU A 49 4.04 2.00 -5.32
CA LEU A 49 4.99 1.33 -4.44
C LEU A 49 6.32 1.10 -5.14
N PRO A 50 7.42 1.08 -4.38
CA PRO A 50 8.74 0.79 -4.97
C PRO A 50 8.81 -0.66 -5.44
N ALA A 51 9.73 -0.93 -6.35
CA ALA A 51 10.03 -2.29 -6.77
C ALA A 51 10.78 -2.99 -5.64
N MET A 52 10.25 -4.12 -5.20
CA MET A 52 10.88 -4.92 -4.14
C MET A 52 10.69 -6.39 -4.43
N ASP A 53 11.45 -7.21 -3.75
CA ASP A 53 11.36 -8.66 -3.88
C ASP A 53 9.95 -9.12 -3.48
N PRO A 54 9.29 -9.93 -4.32
CA PRO A 54 7.96 -10.45 -3.97
C PRO A 54 7.94 -11.25 -2.68
N ALA A 55 9.09 -11.77 -2.26
CA ALA A 55 9.20 -12.52 -1.01
C ALA A 55 9.42 -11.62 0.21
N THR A 56 9.36 -10.30 0.03
CA THR A 56 9.51 -9.35 1.14
C THR A 56 8.49 -9.66 2.22
N LYS A 57 8.98 -9.77 3.46
CA LYS A 57 8.12 -10.13 4.58
C LYS A 57 7.30 -8.93 5.06
N LEU A 58 6.10 -9.22 5.49
CA LEU A 58 5.19 -8.23 6.06
C LEU A 58 5.02 -8.49 7.56
N PRO A 59 4.79 -7.47 8.35
CA PRO A 59 4.58 -6.07 7.98
C PRO A 59 5.89 -5.38 7.60
N ILE A 60 5.78 -4.36 6.77
CA ILE A 60 6.95 -3.57 6.35
C ILE A 60 6.54 -2.11 6.16
N THR A 61 7.45 -1.20 6.50
CA THR A 61 7.26 0.22 6.27
C THR A 61 8.07 0.64 5.07
N VAL A 62 7.42 1.32 4.12
CA VAL A 62 8.08 1.78 2.90
C VAL A 62 7.58 3.19 2.57
N ASN A 63 8.30 3.84 1.66
CA ASN A 63 7.84 5.11 1.11
C ASN A 63 7.04 4.83 -0.16
N ALA A 64 5.86 5.41 -0.24
CA ALA A 64 4.99 5.29 -1.40
C ALA A 64 4.65 6.68 -1.90
N ARG A 65 4.22 6.74 -3.15
CA ARG A 65 3.83 7.99 -3.77
C ARG A 65 2.32 7.98 -4.02
N LYS A 66 1.64 8.99 -3.52
CA LYS A 66 0.20 9.10 -3.73
C LYS A 66 -0.05 9.72 -5.11
N ARG A 67 -0.76 8.99 -5.96
CA ARG A 67 -1.02 9.41 -7.32
C ARG A 67 -2.13 10.46 -7.36
N GLY A 68 -1.92 11.49 -8.18
CA GLY A 68 -2.95 12.49 -8.44
C GLY A 68 -3.11 13.54 -7.35
N GLU A 69 -2.25 13.54 -6.34
CA GLU A 69 -2.33 14.50 -5.26
C GLU A 69 -0.96 14.76 -4.70
N GLU A 70 -0.71 16.00 -4.33
CA GLU A 70 0.56 16.38 -3.73
C GLU A 70 0.43 16.42 -2.21
N ASP A 71 1.42 15.89 -1.54
CA ASP A 71 1.50 15.97 -0.09
C ASP A 71 2.40 17.09 0.36
#